data_443bc718c85b3fd5f5ee071056ba4f12
#
_entry.id   443bc718c85b3fd5f5ee071056ba4f12
#
_cell.length_a   1.000
_cell.length_b   1.000
_cell.length_c   1.000
_cell.angle_alpha   90.00
_cell.angle_beta   90.00
_cell.angle_gamma   90.00
#
_symmetry.space_group_name_H-M   'P 1'
#
loop_
_entity.id
_entity.type
_entity.pdbx_description
1 polymer ?
#
loop_
_entity_poly.entity_id
_entity_poly.type
_entity_poly.pdbx_seq_one_letter_code
_entity_poly.pdbx_strand_id
1 'polypeptide(L)'
;MNEDEAGQSLRRQGRRLEYLTLGWNLVEGVVAIVSGLFAGSTALLGFGVDSLIESSSGAALLWRLWGRDGGEHKEEMALRLVGISFLLLAAWVGWEAGSALLRREGPEESLVGIGLAALSLVVMPVLARAKRRVAAGLGSKALEADSRQTDLCAYLSALLLLGLGLNAAFGWWWADPLSALSMVPIISMEGVRALRGEQCADCHVALPGDQGSCGSCGVT
;
A
#
# COMPACT_ATOMS: atom_id res chain seq x y z
N MET A 1 20.42 16.13 22.82
CA MET A 1 19.94 16.03 21.43
C MET A 1 18.79 17.00 21.33
N ASN A 2 18.95 18.09 20.58
CA ASN A 2 17.95 19.13 20.49
C ASN A 2 16.75 18.61 19.67
N GLU A 3 15.54 19.08 19.97
CA GLU A 3 14.31 18.64 19.27
C GLU A 3 14.42 18.78 17.74
N ASP A 4 15.10 19.83 17.27
CA ASP A 4 15.39 20.04 15.84
C ASP A 4 16.27 18.96 15.22
N GLU A 5 17.28 18.47 15.94
CA GLU A 5 18.16 17.39 15.46
C GLU A 5 17.40 16.06 15.36
N ALA A 6 16.52 15.77 16.32
CA ALA A 6 15.67 14.59 16.31
C ALA A 6 14.69 14.62 15.13
N GLY A 7 14.03 15.77 14.89
CA GLY A 7 13.13 15.96 13.76
C GLY A 7 13.83 15.80 12.40
N GLN A 8 15.03 16.36 12.25
CA GLN A 8 15.83 16.21 11.02
C GLN A 8 16.26 14.74 10.79
N SER A 9 16.61 14.02 11.87
CA SER A 9 16.98 12.60 11.80
C SER A 9 15.80 11.76 11.29
N LEU A 10 14.60 11.97 11.83
CA LEU A 10 13.37 11.29 11.42
C LEU A 10 13.00 11.59 9.95
N ARG A 11 13.11 12.84 9.51
CA ARG A 11 12.89 13.19 8.09
C ARG A 11 13.88 12.49 7.16
N ARG A 12 15.16 12.35 7.57
CA ARG A 12 16.16 11.60 6.79
C ARG A 12 15.81 10.11 6.72
N GLN A 13 15.34 9.54 7.82
CA GLN A 13 14.87 8.14 7.86
C GLN A 13 13.64 7.95 6.95
N GLY A 14 12.65 8.83 7.03
CA GLY A 14 11.48 8.80 6.15
C GLY A 14 11.88 8.80 4.67
N ARG A 15 12.74 9.74 4.26
CA ARG A 15 13.24 9.77 2.87
C ARG A 15 13.96 8.49 2.44
N ARG A 16 14.78 7.90 3.32
CA ARG A 16 15.46 6.63 3.01
C ARG A 16 14.47 5.49 2.80
N LEU A 17 13.43 5.42 3.64
CA LEU A 17 12.38 4.41 3.51
C LEU A 17 11.61 4.59 2.20
N GLU A 18 11.27 5.85 1.83
CA GLU A 18 10.59 6.13 0.55
C GLU A 18 11.47 5.77 -0.65
N TYR A 19 12.77 6.07 -0.63
CA TYR A 19 13.68 5.63 -1.70
C TYR A 19 13.78 4.11 -1.80
N LEU A 20 13.79 3.40 -0.67
CA LEU A 20 13.80 1.93 -0.66
C LEU A 20 12.50 1.37 -1.21
N THR A 21 11.35 1.92 -0.80
CA THR A 21 10.04 1.50 -1.33
C THR A 21 9.93 1.77 -2.83
N LEU A 22 10.29 2.97 -3.28
CA LEU A 22 10.28 3.32 -4.70
C LEU A 22 11.20 2.42 -5.52
N GLY A 23 12.43 2.20 -5.03
CA GLY A 23 13.38 1.31 -5.70
C GLY A 23 12.85 -0.13 -5.79
N TRP A 24 12.25 -0.62 -4.71
CA TRP A 24 11.62 -1.93 -4.67
C TRP A 24 10.46 -2.02 -5.66
N ASN A 25 9.49 -1.09 -5.58
CA ASN A 25 8.31 -1.07 -6.42
C ASN A 25 8.66 -0.92 -7.91
N LEU A 26 9.71 -0.16 -8.24
CA LEU A 26 10.16 -0.03 -9.62
C LEU A 26 10.68 -1.37 -10.15
N VAL A 27 11.52 -2.06 -9.38
CA VAL A 27 12.04 -3.39 -9.76
C VAL A 27 10.89 -4.38 -9.85
N GLU A 28 10.03 -4.43 -8.85
CA GLU A 28 8.85 -5.29 -8.79
C GLU A 28 7.90 -5.04 -9.96
N GLY A 29 7.54 -3.78 -10.21
CA GLY A 29 6.65 -3.39 -11.30
C GLY A 29 7.21 -3.77 -12.67
N VAL A 30 8.49 -3.49 -12.94
CA VAL A 30 9.14 -3.85 -14.20
C VAL A 30 9.18 -5.37 -14.39
N VAL A 31 9.60 -6.12 -13.37
CA VAL A 31 9.69 -7.59 -13.45
C VAL A 31 8.29 -8.20 -13.60
N ALA A 32 7.30 -7.72 -12.84
CA ALA A 32 5.93 -8.20 -12.93
C ALA A 32 5.31 -7.92 -14.30
N ILE A 33 5.44 -6.70 -14.84
CA ILE A 33 4.89 -6.35 -16.16
C ILE A 33 5.56 -7.16 -17.26
N VAL A 34 6.90 -7.22 -17.28
CA VAL A 34 7.63 -7.98 -18.29
C VAL A 34 7.27 -9.46 -18.24
N SER A 35 7.29 -10.06 -17.04
CA SER A 35 6.93 -11.47 -16.89
C SER A 35 5.46 -11.73 -17.19
N GLY A 36 4.57 -10.80 -16.84
CA GLY A 36 3.15 -10.86 -17.16
C GLY A 36 2.87 -10.84 -18.66
N LEU A 37 3.58 -9.98 -19.42
CA LEU A 37 3.48 -9.93 -20.88
C LEU A 37 3.97 -11.22 -21.53
N PHE A 38 5.08 -11.79 -21.05
CA PHE A 38 5.61 -13.05 -21.61
C PHE A 38 4.77 -14.26 -21.24
N ALA A 39 4.21 -14.30 -20.03
CA ALA A 39 3.39 -15.42 -19.55
C ALA A 39 1.91 -15.27 -19.94
N GLY A 40 1.48 -14.15 -20.50
CA GLY A 40 0.05 -13.85 -20.70
C GLY A 40 -0.73 -13.75 -19.38
N SER A 41 -0.04 -13.49 -18.25
CA SER A 41 -0.64 -13.50 -16.92
C SER A 41 -1.19 -12.12 -16.57
N THR A 42 -2.52 -12.02 -16.49
CA THR A 42 -3.22 -10.79 -16.08
C THR A 42 -2.97 -10.46 -14.63
N ALA A 43 -2.81 -11.46 -13.76
CA ALA A 43 -2.51 -11.26 -12.35
C ALA A 43 -1.14 -10.59 -12.14
N LEU A 44 -0.11 -11.00 -12.89
CA LEU A 44 1.19 -10.34 -12.85
C LEU A 44 1.17 -8.92 -13.38
N LEU A 45 0.40 -8.67 -14.44
CA LEU A 45 0.21 -7.30 -14.96
C LEU A 45 -0.47 -6.42 -13.93
N GLY A 46 -1.53 -6.92 -13.26
CA GLY A 46 -2.20 -6.22 -12.17
C GLY A 46 -1.27 -5.88 -11.02
N PHE A 47 -0.45 -6.83 -10.60
CA PHE A 47 0.56 -6.64 -9.57
C PHE A 47 1.60 -5.58 -9.95
N GLY A 48 2.04 -5.56 -11.22
CA GLY A 48 2.95 -4.53 -11.73
C GLY A 48 2.33 -3.14 -11.75
N VAL A 49 1.04 -3.02 -12.10
CA VAL A 49 0.30 -1.75 -12.06
C VAL A 49 0.13 -1.26 -10.62
N ASP A 50 -0.14 -2.15 -9.66
CA ASP A 50 -0.18 -1.83 -8.22
C ASP A 50 1.13 -1.18 -7.77
N SER A 51 2.28 -1.77 -8.11
CA SER A 51 3.61 -1.22 -7.80
C SER A 51 3.83 0.19 -8.39
N LEU A 52 3.29 0.50 -9.58
CA LEU A 52 3.34 1.84 -10.17
C LEU A 52 2.46 2.84 -9.41
N ILE A 53 1.26 2.42 -9.00
CA ILE A 53 0.35 3.25 -8.20
C ILE A 53 0.99 3.57 -6.85
N GLU A 54 1.56 2.58 -6.17
CA GLU A 54 2.28 2.79 -4.91
C GLU A 54 3.51 3.70 -5.09
N SER A 55 4.24 3.55 -6.21
CA SER A 55 5.36 4.44 -6.53
C SER A 55 4.93 5.90 -6.67
N SER A 56 3.74 6.17 -7.20
CA SER A 56 3.24 7.54 -7.35
C SER A 56 2.99 8.21 -6.00
N SER A 57 2.46 7.47 -5.02
CA SER A 57 2.25 7.96 -3.66
C SER A 57 3.58 8.19 -2.93
N GLY A 58 4.52 7.26 -3.02
CA GLY A 58 5.86 7.39 -2.45
C GLY A 58 6.63 8.60 -3.01
N ALA A 59 6.51 8.88 -4.33
CA ALA A 59 7.08 10.07 -4.94
C ALA A 59 6.48 11.37 -4.38
N ALA A 60 5.17 11.41 -4.16
CA ALA A 60 4.49 12.54 -3.52
C ALA A 60 5.00 12.78 -2.09
N LEU A 61 5.20 11.72 -1.34
CA LEU A 61 5.78 11.81 0.02
C LEU A 61 7.23 12.25 0.02
N LEU A 62 8.05 11.78 -0.92
CA LEU A 62 9.42 12.28 -1.08
C LEU A 62 9.43 13.77 -1.33
N TRP A 63 8.59 14.26 -2.22
CA TRP A 63 8.46 15.68 -2.50
C TRP A 63 8.13 16.48 -1.23
N ARG A 64 7.22 15.97 -0.39
CA ARG A 64 6.88 16.58 0.91
C ARG A 64 8.06 16.57 1.89
N LEU A 65 8.77 15.43 2.01
CA LEU A 65 9.86 15.26 2.96
C LEU A 65 11.15 16.04 2.58
N TRP A 66 11.25 16.53 1.34
CA TRP A 66 12.37 17.35 0.89
C TRP A 66 12.25 18.82 1.31
N GLY A 67 11.05 19.34 1.55
CA GLY A 67 10.82 20.68 2.01
C GLY A 67 11.29 20.85 3.46
N ARG A 68 12.06 21.93 3.76
CA ARG A 68 12.40 22.33 5.14
C ARG A 68 11.19 22.87 5.88
N ASP A 69 10.31 23.55 5.16
CA ASP A 69 9.04 24.08 5.64
C ASP A 69 7.95 23.16 5.11
N GLY A 70 7.64 22.10 5.87
CA GLY A 70 6.49 21.22 5.61
C GLY A 70 5.20 21.98 5.87
N GLY A 71 4.85 22.96 5.00
CA GLY A 71 3.61 23.69 5.12
C GLY A 71 2.41 22.75 5.03
N GLU A 72 1.33 23.06 5.74
CA GLU A 72 0.06 22.32 5.75
C GLU A 72 -0.42 21.98 4.33
N HIS A 73 -0.20 22.90 3.38
CA HIS A 73 -0.57 22.69 1.97
C HIS A 73 0.16 21.49 1.29
N LYS A 74 1.44 21.26 1.62
CA LYS A 74 2.19 20.10 1.07
C LYS A 74 1.72 18.79 1.68
N GLU A 75 1.37 18.80 2.97
CA GLU A 75 0.80 17.64 3.66
C GLU A 75 -0.54 17.26 3.04
N GLU A 76 -1.43 18.26 2.87
CA GLU A 76 -2.74 18.06 2.26
C GLU A 76 -2.64 17.54 0.83
N MET A 77 -1.73 18.09 0.01
CA MET A 77 -1.53 17.62 -1.37
C MET A 77 -0.97 16.20 -1.41
N ALA A 78 0.02 15.89 -0.57
CA ALA A 78 0.56 14.53 -0.48
C ALA A 78 -0.53 13.52 -0.03
N LEU A 79 -1.35 13.89 0.95
CA LEU A 79 -2.46 13.08 1.43
C LEU A 79 -3.52 12.84 0.35
N ARG A 80 -3.86 13.86 -0.44
CA ARG A 80 -4.76 13.72 -1.60
C ARG A 80 -4.21 12.79 -2.66
N LEU A 81 -2.92 12.88 -2.98
CA LEU A 81 -2.27 11.98 -3.94
C LEU A 81 -2.28 10.54 -3.45
N VAL A 82 -1.98 10.30 -2.17
CA VAL A 82 -2.10 8.98 -1.54
C VAL A 82 -3.53 8.47 -1.63
N GLY A 83 -4.53 9.29 -1.29
CA GLY A 83 -5.95 8.91 -1.37
C GLY A 83 -6.41 8.58 -2.79
N ILE A 84 -5.96 9.34 -3.80
CA ILE A 84 -6.23 9.05 -5.20
C ILE A 84 -5.60 7.71 -5.61
N SER A 85 -4.36 7.45 -5.18
CA SER A 85 -3.67 6.17 -5.46
C SER A 85 -4.45 4.98 -4.90
N PHE A 86 -4.99 5.07 -3.68
CA PHE A 86 -5.87 4.03 -3.12
C PHE A 86 -7.13 3.81 -3.97
N LEU A 87 -7.77 4.87 -4.45
CA LEU A 87 -8.98 4.72 -5.28
C LEU A 87 -8.66 4.13 -6.66
N LEU A 88 -7.54 4.49 -7.24
CA LEU A 88 -7.05 3.88 -8.49
C LEU A 88 -6.75 2.39 -8.29
N LEU A 89 -6.10 2.04 -7.17
CA LEU A 89 -5.85 0.65 -6.80
C LEU A 89 -7.16 -0.13 -6.63
N ALA A 90 -8.13 0.42 -5.90
CA ALA A 90 -9.44 -0.21 -5.71
C ALA A 90 -10.18 -0.44 -7.03
N ALA A 91 -10.16 0.55 -7.92
CA ALA A 91 -10.77 0.45 -9.24
C ALA A 91 -10.08 -0.62 -10.11
N TRP A 92 -8.75 -0.66 -10.08
CA TRP A 92 -7.97 -1.66 -10.81
C TRP A 92 -8.22 -3.07 -10.29
N VAL A 93 -8.10 -3.30 -8.97
CA VAL A 93 -8.34 -4.61 -8.35
C VAL A 93 -9.77 -5.08 -8.61
N GLY A 94 -10.76 -4.18 -8.47
CA GLY A 94 -12.16 -4.49 -8.74
C GLY A 94 -12.42 -4.88 -10.20
N TRP A 95 -11.81 -4.16 -11.15
CA TRP A 95 -11.90 -4.46 -12.58
C TRP A 95 -11.26 -5.80 -12.92
N GLU A 96 -10.02 -6.01 -12.46
CA GLU A 96 -9.25 -7.23 -12.73
C GLU A 96 -9.96 -8.46 -12.16
N ALA A 97 -10.29 -8.45 -10.88
CA ALA A 97 -10.97 -9.55 -10.23
C ALA A 97 -12.39 -9.79 -10.80
N GLY A 98 -13.13 -8.72 -11.11
CA GLY A 98 -14.45 -8.83 -11.74
C GLY A 98 -14.37 -9.42 -13.15
N SER A 99 -13.39 -9.00 -13.96
CA SER A 99 -13.18 -9.54 -15.31
C SER A 99 -12.75 -11.01 -15.29
N ALA A 100 -11.87 -11.39 -14.36
CA ALA A 100 -11.43 -12.78 -14.19
C ALA A 100 -12.60 -13.71 -13.84
N LEU A 101 -13.50 -13.28 -12.94
CA LEU A 101 -14.72 -14.04 -12.61
C LEU A 101 -15.67 -14.19 -13.80
N LEU A 102 -15.88 -13.11 -14.59
CA LEU A 102 -16.75 -13.16 -15.76
C LEU A 102 -16.21 -14.04 -16.87
N ARG A 103 -14.91 -14.02 -17.10
CA ARG A 103 -14.24 -14.84 -18.12
C ARG A 103 -14.02 -16.28 -17.68
N ARG A 104 -14.15 -16.58 -16.37
CA ARG A 104 -13.81 -17.85 -15.76
C ARG A 104 -12.35 -18.23 -16.01
N GLU A 105 -11.49 -17.23 -16.05
CA GLU A 105 -10.06 -17.39 -16.23
C GLU A 105 -9.42 -17.50 -14.85
N GLY A 106 -8.76 -18.63 -14.60
CA GLY A 106 -7.87 -18.76 -13.46
C GLY A 106 -6.56 -18.02 -13.72
N PRO A 107 -5.84 -17.55 -12.66
CA PRO A 107 -4.51 -17.00 -12.84
C PRO A 107 -3.59 -18.06 -13.48
N GLU A 108 -2.82 -17.65 -14.49
CA GLU A 108 -1.77 -18.50 -15.05
C GLU A 108 -0.64 -18.66 -14.04
N GLU A 109 -0.13 -19.88 -13.90
CA GLU A 109 0.97 -20.17 -12.98
C GLU A 109 2.26 -19.52 -13.48
N SER A 110 2.79 -18.57 -12.74
CA SER A 110 4.09 -17.99 -12.99
C SER A 110 4.99 -18.14 -11.77
N LEU A 111 6.04 -18.91 -11.90
CA LEU A 111 7.05 -19.06 -10.83
C LEU A 111 7.70 -17.73 -10.47
N VAL A 112 7.86 -16.84 -11.45
CA VAL A 112 8.37 -15.48 -11.22
C VAL A 112 7.37 -14.68 -10.39
N GLY A 113 6.07 -14.74 -10.73
CA GLY A 113 5.01 -14.07 -9.97
C GLY A 113 4.92 -14.59 -8.54
N ILE A 114 4.98 -15.91 -8.33
CA ILE A 114 4.99 -16.53 -7.01
C ILE A 114 6.22 -16.05 -6.21
N GLY A 115 7.40 -16.07 -6.81
CA GLY A 115 8.64 -15.63 -6.15
C GLY A 115 8.58 -14.13 -5.77
N LEU A 116 8.10 -13.29 -6.69
CA LEU A 116 7.91 -11.85 -6.43
C LEU A 116 6.92 -11.60 -5.30
N ALA A 117 5.74 -12.21 -5.36
CA ALA A 117 4.70 -12.04 -4.35
C ALA A 117 5.17 -12.55 -2.97
N ALA A 118 5.90 -13.68 -2.92
CA ALA A 118 6.49 -14.18 -1.68
C ALA A 118 7.52 -13.21 -1.09
N LEU A 119 8.35 -12.60 -1.93
CA LEU A 119 9.35 -11.65 -1.51
C LEU A 119 8.70 -10.34 -1.04
N SER A 120 7.68 -9.86 -1.76
CA SER A 120 6.91 -8.68 -1.38
C SER A 120 6.19 -8.88 -0.04
N LEU A 121 5.63 -10.05 0.19
CA LEU A 121 4.99 -10.41 1.47
C LEU A 121 5.95 -10.31 2.68
N VAL A 122 7.24 -10.42 2.46
CA VAL A 122 8.26 -10.24 3.52
C VAL A 122 8.72 -8.78 3.59
N VAL A 123 9.04 -8.18 2.45
CA VAL A 123 9.62 -6.83 2.36
C VAL A 123 8.62 -5.75 2.76
N MET A 124 7.38 -5.81 2.23
CA MET A 124 6.39 -4.77 2.44
C MET A 124 5.98 -4.57 3.91
N PRO A 125 5.69 -5.60 4.71
CA PRO A 125 5.37 -5.40 6.13
C PRO A 125 6.53 -4.82 6.95
N VAL A 126 7.77 -5.10 6.58
CA VAL A 126 8.95 -4.52 7.23
C VAL A 126 9.03 -3.03 6.93
N LEU A 127 8.86 -2.64 5.67
CA LEU A 127 8.84 -1.24 5.24
C LEU A 127 7.67 -0.48 5.87
N ALA A 128 6.46 -1.04 5.84
CA ALA A 128 5.27 -0.43 6.42
C ALA A 128 5.44 -0.15 7.92
N ARG A 129 5.96 -1.11 8.70
CA ARG A 129 6.24 -0.90 10.12
C ARG A 129 7.29 0.18 10.37
N ALA A 130 8.33 0.22 9.54
CA ALA A 130 9.36 1.25 9.64
C ALA A 130 8.80 2.64 9.31
N LYS A 131 8.00 2.77 8.24
CA LYS A 131 7.30 4.00 7.85
C LYS A 131 6.39 4.49 8.97
N ARG A 132 5.59 3.61 9.58
CA ARG A 132 4.69 3.96 10.69
C ARG A 132 5.41 4.55 11.90
N ARG A 133 6.56 3.98 12.28
CA ARG A 133 7.37 4.52 13.38
C ARG A 133 7.85 5.93 13.10
N VAL A 134 8.30 6.18 11.87
CA VAL A 134 8.76 7.51 11.44
C VAL A 134 7.58 8.48 11.34
N ALA A 135 6.44 8.03 10.81
CA ALA A 135 5.22 8.81 10.72
C ALA A 135 4.76 9.31 12.10
N ALA A 136 4.72 8.43 13.10
CA ALA A 136 4.37 8.77 14.48
C ALA A 136 5.33 9.80 15.07
N GLY A 137 6.65 9.65 14.83
CA GLY A 137 7.65 10.62 15.32
C GLY A 137 7.61 11.99 14.63
N LEU A 138 7.10 12.04 13.38
CA LEU A 138 6.95 13.29 12.61
C LEU A 138 5.55 13.90 12.71
N GLY A 139 4.56 13.19 13.26
CA GLY A 139 3.16 13.59 13.21
C GLY A 139 2.61 13.67 11.77
N SER A 140 3.17 12.89 10.82
CA SER A 140 2.83 12.96 9.40
C SER A 140 1.72 12.00 9.02
N LYS A 141 0.51 12.53 8.82
CA LYS A 141 -0.67 11.78 8.38
C LYS A 141 -0.48 11.18 6.98
N ALA A 142 0.22 11.89 6.09
CA ALA A 142 0.47 11.40 4.73
C ALA A 142 1.40 10.18 4.73
N LEU A 143 2.48 10.20 5.54
CA LEU A 143 3.39 9.05 5.68
C LEU A 143 2.70 7.87 6.37
N GLU A 144 1.78 8.13 7.29
CA GLU A 144 0.95 7.09 7.90
C GLU A 144 0.00 6.45 6.89
N ALA A 145 -0.71 7.25 6.08
CA ALA A 145 -1.59 6.75 5.01
C ALA A 145 -0.82 5.90 4.00
N ASP A 146 0.37 6.34 3.58
CA ASP A 146 1.23 5.58 2.68
C ASP A 146 1.72 4.26 3.31
N SER A 147 2.05 4.27 4.60
CA SER A 147 2.40 3.02 5.30
C SER A 147 1.27 1.99 5.29
N ARG A 148 0.00 2.43 5.31
CA ARG A 148 -1.18 1.57 5.19
C ARG A 148 -1.32 1.03 3.77
N GLN A 149 -1.01 1.83 2.74
CA GLN A 149 -0.97 1.36 1.36
C GLN A 149 0.06 0.25 1.18
N THR A 150 1.26 0.43 1.76
CA THR A 150 2.31 -0.60 1.75
C THR A 150 1.86 -1.89 2.47
N ASP A 151 1.09 -1.80 3.57
CA ASP A 151 0.49 -2.98 4.21
C ASP A 151 -0.57 -3.66 3.32
N LEU A 152 -1.41 -2.89 2.63
CA LEU A 152 -2.41 -3.44 1.71
C LEU A 152 -1.75 -4.19 0.55
N CYS A 153 -0.64 -3.68 0.02
CA CYS A 153 0.16 -4.38 -0.98
C CYS A 153 0.67 -5.74 -0.45
N ALA A 154 1.09 -5.82 0.82
CA ALA A 154 1.45 -7.09 1.45
C ALA A 154 0.24 -8.05 1.57
N TYR A 155 -0.94 -7.54 1.91
CA TYR A 155 -2.16 -8.37 1.93
C TYR A 155 -2.55 -8.86 0.54
N LEU A 156 -2.45 -8.01 -0.49
CA LEU A 156 -2.69 -8.41 -1.88
C LEU A 156 -1.71 -9.49 -2.34
N SER A 157 -0.42 -9.35 -1.97
CA SER A 157 0.60 -10.38 -2.23
C SER A 157 0.27 -11.71 -1.55
N ALA A 158 -0.21 -11.67 -0.29
CA ALA A 158 -0.64 -12.88 0.42
C ALA A 158 -1.85 -13.53 -0.26
N LEU A 159 -2.84 -12.74 -0.66
CA LEU A 159 -4.02 -13.24 -1.36
C LEU A 159 -3.67 -13.82 -2.73
N LEU A 160 -2.77 -13.15 -3.47
CA LEU A 160 -2.26 -13.65 -4.75
C LEU A 160 -1.57 -15.01 -4.58
N LEU A 161 -0.70 -15.15 -3.57
CA LEU A 161 -0.05 -16.43 -3.26
C LEU A 161 -1.05 -17.51 -2.85
N LEU A 162 -2.05 -17.16 -2.04
CA LEU A 162 -3.11 -18.10 -1.65
C LEU A 162 -3.97 -18.49 -2.87
N GLY A 163 -4.37 -17.52 -3.69
CA GLY A 163 -5.16 -17.75 -4.90
C GLY A 163 -4.43 -18.68 -5.89
N LEU A 164 -3.16 -18.36 -6.19
CA LEU A 164 -2.32 -19.19 -7.06
C LEU A 164 -2.11 -20.57 -6.45
N GLY A 165 -1.85 -20.68 -5.14
CA GLY A 165 -1.65 -21.95 -4.46
C GLY A 165 -2.92 -22.82 -4.44
N LEU A 166 -4.09 -22.24 -4.17
CA LEU A 166 -5.37 -22.95 -4.19
C LEU A 166 -5.74 -23.36 -5.62
N ASN A 167 -5.47 -22.53 -6.62
CA ASN A 167 -5.69 -22.88 -8.01
C ASN A 167 -4.78 -24.03 -8.44
N ALA A 168 -3.49 -23.98 -8.11
CA ALA A 168 -2.55 -25.04 -8.43
C ALA A 168 -2.85 -26.37 -7.70
N ALA A 169 -3.28 -26.31 -6.43
CA ALA A 169 -3.54 -27.52 -5.63
C ALA A 169 -4.92 -28.14 -5.89
N PHE A 170 -5.95 -27.32 -6.12
CA PHE A 170 -7.36 -27.75 -6.14
C PHE A 170 -8.12 -27.35 -7.40
N GLY A 171 -7.51 -26.58 -8.32
CA GLY A 171 -8.20 -26.02 -9.48
C GLY A 171 -9.27 -24.99 -9.16
N TRP A 172 -9.17 -24.31 -8.00
CA TRP A 172 -10.14 -23.28 -7.55
C TRP A 172 -9.82 -21.93 -8.18
N TRP A 173 -10.10 -21.78 -9.46
CA TRP A 173 -9.84 -20.59 -10.23
C TRP A 173 -10.51 -19.31 -9.68
N TRP A 174 -11.63 -19.46 -8.97
CA TRP A 174 -12.42 -18.35 -8.40
C TRP A 174 -11.89 -17.81 -7.07
N ALA A 175 -11.00 -18.57 -6.39
CA ALA A 175 -10.54 -18.23 -5.03
C ALA A 175 -9.76 -16.91 -5.00
N ASP A 176 -8.84 -16.69 -5.94
CA ASP A 176 -8.05 -15.47 -6.04
C ASP A 176 -8.91 -14.22 -6.36
N PRO A 177 -9.70 -14.17 -7.45
CA PRO A 177 -10.52 -13.00 -7.74
C PRO A 177 -11.56 -12.70 -6.65
N LEU A 178 -12.11 -13.70 -5.98
CA LEU A 178 -13.05 -13.45 -4.89
C LEU A 178 -12.37 -12.83 -3.66
N SER A 179 -11.19 -13.31 -3.32
CA SER A 179 -10.36 -12.72 -2.26
C SER A 179 -9.99 -11.28 -2.59
N ALA A 180 -9.54 -11.00 -3.81
CA ALA A 180 -9.23 -9.66 -4.27
C ALA A 180 -10.45 -8.72 -4.20
N LEU A 181 -11.64 -9.16 -4.64
CA LEU A 181 -12.87 -8.37 -4.53
C LEU A 181 -13.23 -8.03 -3.08
N SER A 182 -12.95 -8.92 -2.13
CA SER A 182 -13.19 -8.66 -0.72
C SER A 182 -12.35 -7.50 -0.16
N MET A 183 -11.20 -7.21 -0.77
CA MET A 183 -10.34 -6.10 -0.37
C MET A 183 -10.77 -4.74 -0.92
N VAL A 184 -11.52 -4.71 -2.03
CA VAL A 184 -11.93 -3.46 -2.70
C VAL A 184 -12.65 -2.48 -1.76
N PRO A 185 -13.62 -2.90 -0.93
CA PRO A 185 -14.26 -1.99 0.03
C PRO A 185 -13.26 -1.39 1.03
N ILE A 186 -12.33 -2.19 1.53
CA ILE A 186 -11.33 -1.75 2.52
C ILE A 186 -10.42 -0.71 1.89
N ILE A 187 -9.85 -1.00 0.72
CA ILE A 187 -8.98 -0.09 -0.03
C ILE A 187 -9.73 1.23 -0.35
N SER A 188 -10.98 1.13 -0.80
CA SER A 188 -11.79 2.31 -1.11
C SER A 188 -12.07 3.18 0.11
N MET A 189 -12.33 2.57 1.27
CA MET A 189 -12.54 3.30 2.52
C MET A 189 -11.27 4.05 2.95
N GLU A 190 -10.10 3.43 2.87
CA GLU A 190 -8.82 4.08 3.19
C GLU A 190 -8.53 5.24 2.21
N GLY A 191 -8.80 5.07 0.93
CA GLY A 191 -8.69 6.14 -0.06
C GLY A 191 -9.56 7.34 0.25
N VAL A 192 -10.84 7.11 0.59
CA VAL A 192 -11.78 8.18 0.96
C VAL A 192 -11.34 8.87 2.25
N ARG A 193 -10.90 8.14 3.27
CA ARG A 193 -10.39 8.70 4.54
C ARG A 193 -9.16 9.58 4.30
N ALA A 194 -8.21 9.10 3.48
CA ALA A 194 -7.03 9.89 3.13
C ALA A 194 -7.42 11.19 2.41
N LEU A 195 -8.39 11.17 1.48
CA LEU A 195 -8.89 12.36 0.79
C LEU A 195 -9.61 13.35 1.73
N ARG A 196 -10.28 12.86 2.76
CA ARG A 196 -10.95 13.69 3.77
C ARG A 196 -10.02 14.20 4.85
N GLY A 197 -8.76 13.75 4.87
CA GLY A 197 -7.82 14.08 5.95
C GLY A 197 -8.21 13.45 7.30
N GLU A 198 -9.17 12.52 7.32
CA GLU A 198 -9.65 11.84 8.51
C GLU A 198 -8.72 10.68 8.86
N GLN A 199 -7.98 10.81 9.93
CA GLN A 199 -7.06 9.75 10.40
C GLN A 199 -7.28 9.35 11.87
N CYS A 200 -8.51 9.39 12.33
CA CYS A 200 -8.90 8.94 13.66
C CYS A 200 -9.47 7.52 13.63
N ALA A 201 -8.80 6.52 13.04
CA ALA A 201 -9.37 5.17 12.90
C ALA A 201 -8.82 4.12 13.87
N ASP A 202 -7.85 4.43 14.72
CA ASP A 202 -7.25 3.44 15.64
C ASP A 202 -7.84 3.41 17.06
N CYS A 203 -9.01 4.03 17.30
CA CYS A 203 -9.72 3.85 18.57
C CYS A 203 -10.41 2.47 18.73
N HIS A 204 -10.31 1.56 17.76
CA HIS A 204 -11.01 0.26 17.83
C HIS A 204 -10.17 -0.94 18.25
N VAL A 205 -8.88 -0.79 18.50
CA VAL A 205 -8.06 -1.84 19.12
C VAL A 205 -7.33 -1.27 20.33
N ALA A 206 -8.10 -0.80 21.32
CA ALA A 206 -7.56 -0.58 22.65
C ALA A 206 -7.34 -1.96 23.28
N LEU A 207 -6.10 -2.39 23.41
CA LEU A 207 -5.75 -3.47 24.30
C LEU A 207 -6.10 -3.05 25.73
N PRO A 208 -6.67 -3.93 26.57
CA PRO A 208 -7.03 -3.58 27.94
C PRO A 208 -5.77 -3.22 28.73
N GLY A 209 -5.58 -1.92 29.00
CA GLY A 209 -4.44 -1.39 29.78
C GLY A 209 -3.86 -0.07 29.28
N ASP A 210 -4.18 0.40 28.09
CA ASP A 210 -3.66 1.65 27.55
C ASP A 210 -4.70 2.79 27.70
N GLN A 211 -4.56 3.56 28.81
CA GLN A 211 -5.30 4.81 29.03
C GLN A 211 -4.60 5.97 28.30
N GLY A 212 -4.34 5.84 27.01
CA GLY A 212 -3.81 6.88 26.15
C GLY A 212 -4.93 7.73 25.58
N SER A 213 -5.17 8.85 26.21
CA SER A 213 -5.85 10.08 25.82
C SER A 213 -6.22 10.17 24.32
N CYS A 214 -7.44 9.79 23.96
CA CYS A 214 -8.12 10.27 22.75
C CYS A 214 -8.49 11.75 22.96
N GLY A 215 -7.52 12.64 22.88
CA GLY A 215 -7.73 14.07 22.96
C GLY A 215 -8.25 14.63 21.64
N SER A 216 -9.52 14.99 21.64
CA SER A 216 -10.14 15.98 20.77
C SER A 216 -10.08 15.73 19.25
N CYS A 217 -10.97 14.89 18.73
CA CYS A 217 -11.48 15.07 17.37
C CYS A 217 -12.39 16.31 17.38
N GLY A 218 -11.82 17.49 17.13
CA GLY A 218 -12.59 18.71 16.94
C GLY A 218 -13.38 18.63 15.66
N VAL A 219 -14.70 18.48 15.79
CA VAL A 219 -15.68 18.77 14.76
C VAL A 219 -15.87 20.27 14.76
N THR A 220 -15.41 20.95 13.73
CA THR A 220 -15.94 22.25 13.28
C THR A 220 -15.99 22.22 11.76
#